data_82534d4b354f75146ab14ab79282e4e3
#
_entry.id   82534d4b354f75146ab14ab79282e4e3
#
_cell.length_a   1.000
_cell.length_b   1.000
_cell.length_c   1.000
_cell.angle_alpha   90.00
_cell.angle_beta   90.00
_cell.angle_gamma   90.00
#
_symmetry.space_group_name_H-M   'P 1'
#
loop_
_entity.id
_entity.type
_entity.pdbx_description
1 polymer ?
#
loop_
_entity_poly.entity_id
_entity_poly.type
_entity_poly.pdbx_seq_one_letter_code
_entity_poly.pdbx_strand_id
1 'polypeptide(L)'
;RIIGNHDTYYKNTNEVNSMEELVGSDRCNIYTGPQVVEFDGCPIQFMPWINANNYEESMAALSRSPAQVLMGHLEVNGFEMHKGHKSEGAFDKELFRRFDLCFSGHFHHKSDDGQIYYLGTPYEMTWSDYDDAKGFHIFDTEKRELERIVNPYTLFEKIYYDDTTTDYTNEDVSKYKEKYVKLIV
;
A
#
# COMPACT_ATOMS: atom_id res chain seq x y z
N ARG A 1 -11.02 2.68 7.89
CA ARG A 1 -9.56 2.49 7.68
C ARG A 1 -9.15 1.13 8.22
N ILE A 2 -8.18 0.50 7.57
CA ILE A 2 -7.57 -0.78 7.97
C ILE A 2 -6.22 -0.48 8.60
N ILE A 3 -5.91 -1.08 9.74
CA ILE A 3 -4.63 -0.91 10.43
C ILE A 3 -3.52 -1.64 9.69
N GLY A 4 -2.42 -0.92 9.41
CA GLY A 4 -1.18 -1.47 8.87
C GLY A 4 -0.11 -1.70 9.95
N ASN A 5 0.99 -2.34 9.58
CA ASN A 5 2.09 -2.65 10.49
C ASN A 5 2.79 -1.42 11.10
N HIS A 6 2.75 -0.27 10.41
CA HIS A 6 3.32 0.99 10.90
C HIS A 6 2.34 1.81 11.75
N ASP A 7 1.07 1.44 11.82
CA ASP A 7 0.10 2.09 12.69
C ASP A 7 0.16 1.56 14.12
N THR A 8 0.67 0.33 14.32
CA THR A 8 0.67 -0.36 15.61
C THR A 8 1.87 0.06 16.48
N TYR A 9 1.63 0.22 17.79
CA TYR A 9 2.71 0.45 18.76
C TYR A 9 3.45 -0.85 19.10
N TYR A 10 2.71 -1.95 19.31
CA TYR A 10 3.26 -3.27 19.58
C TYR A 10 3.19 -4.15 18.33
N LYS A 11 4.23 -4.97 18.09
CA LYS A 11 4.31 -5.85 16.92
C LYS A 11 3.32 -7.02 16.92
N ASN A 12 2.78 -7.35 18.08
CA ASN A 12 1.96 -8.55 18.31
C ASN A 12 0.45 -8.25 18.44
N THR A 13 0.02 -6.99 18.40
CA THR A 13 -1.39 -6.60 18.51
C THR A 13 -1.69 -5.31 17.74
N ASN A 14 -2.94 -5.16 17.29
CA ASN A 14 -3.47 -3.94 16.67
C ASN A 14 -4.25 -3.06 17.65
N GLU A 15 -4.36 -3.45 18.93
CA GLU A 15 -5.20 -2.76 19.93
C GLU A 15 -4.69 -1.36 20.27
N VAL A 16 -3.37 -1.17 20.28
CA VAL A 16 -2.77 0.14 20.51
C VAL A 16 -2.20 0.64 19.18
N ASN A 17 -2.87 1.58 18.57
CA ASN A 17 -2.53 2.07 17.24
C ASN A 17 -2.71 3.58 17.10
N SER A 18 -1.92 4.18 16.22
CA SER A 18 -1.92 5.63 15.98
C SER A 18 -3.24 6.14 15.38
N MET A 19 -4.01 5.30 14.71
CA MET A 19 -5.24 5.71 14.07
C MET A 19 -6.34 6.00 15.10
N GLU A 20 -6.50 5.14 16.11
CA GLU A 20 -7.46 5.37 17.20
C GLU A 20 -7.03 6.53 18.08
N GLU A 21 -5.73 6.64 18.38
CA GLU A 21 -5.20 7.69 19.25
C GLU A 21 -5.21 9.10 18.60
N LEU A 22 -4.91 9.21 17.31
CA LEU A 22 -4.73 10.51 16.65
C LEU A 22 -5.95 10.94 15.82
N VAL A 23 -6.66 10.00 15.20
CA VAL A 23 -7.81 10.30 14.32
C VAL A 23 -9.12 10.15 15.07
N GLY A 24 -9.24 9.08 15.86
CA GLY A 24 -10.44 8.75 16.62
C GLY A 24 -11.53 8.10 15.77
N SER A 25 -12.32 7.27 16.42
CA SER A 25 -13.45 6.53 15.80
C SER A 25 -14.66 7.42 15.47
N ASP A 26 -14.70 8.65 15.99
CA ASP A 26 -15.74 9.64 15.70
C ASP A 26 -15.64 10.22 14.27
N ARG A 27 -14.47 10.13 13.65
CA ARG A 27 -14.22 10.66 12.30
C ARG A 27 -14.18 9.61 11.20
N CYS A 28 -13.88 8.36 11.54
CA CYS A 28 -13.85 7.27 10.59
C CYS A 28 -13.96 5.92 11.28
N ASN A 29 -14.49 4.92 10.58
CA ASN A 29 -14.44 3.54 11.05
C ASN A 29 -13.00 3.01 10.97
N ILE A 30 -12.49 2.48 12.08
CA ILE A 30 -11.15 1.89 12.19
C ILE A 30 -11.30 0.39 12.43
N TYR A 31 -10.64 -0.40 11.62
CA TYR A 31 -10.71 -1.86 11.65
C TYR A 31 -9.39 -2.43 12.15
N THR A 32 -9.39 -2.94 13.38
CA THR A 32 -8.25 -3.53 14.08
C THR A 32 -8.22 -5.05 13.95
N GLY A 33 -9.37 -5.67 13.66
CA GLY A 33 -9.56 -7.09 13.39
C GLY A 33 -10.20 -7.36 12.02
N PRO A 34 -10.25 -8.63 11.57
CA PRO A 34 -10.90 -8.99 10.33
C PRO A 34 -12.41 -8.77 10.41
N GLN A 35 -12.98 -8.12 9.41
CA GLN A 35 -14.41 -7.82 9.38
C GLN A 35 -14.94 -7.77 7.94
N VAL A 36 -16.18 -8.27 7.74
CA VAL A 36 -16.90 -8.06 6.49
C VAL A 36 -17.68 -6.76 6.57
N VAL A 37 -17.47 -5.89 5.60
CA VAL A 37 -18.18 -4.60 5.46
C VAL A 37 -18.87 -4.57 4.11
N GLU A 38 -20.12 -4.16 4.07
CA GLU A 38 -20.89 -4.07 2.84
C GLU A 38 -20.90 -2.64 2.30
N PHE A 39 -20.63 -2.49 1.01
CA PHE A 39 -20.73 -1.25 0.26
C PHE A 39 -21.64 -1.47 -0.94
N ASP A 40 -22.81 -0.85 -0.95
CA ASP A 40 -23.79 -0.91 -2.04
C ASP A 40 -24.09 -2.35 -2.51
N GLY A 41 -24.28 -3.27 -1.55
CA GLY A 41 -24.54 -4.68 -1.83
C GLY A 41 -23.30 -5.52 -2.17
N CYS A 42 -22.10 -4.92 -2.17
CA CYS A 42 -20.83 -5.63 -2.35
C CYS A 42 -20.19 -5.90 -0.98
N PRO A 43 -20.19 -7.15 -0.48
CA PRO A 43 -19.48 -7.49 0.75
C PRO A 43 -17.97 -7.54 0.48
N ILE A 44 -17.20 -6.85 1.31
CA ILE A 44 -15.74 -6.78 1.26
C ILE A 44 -15.18 -7.28 2.58
N GLN A 45 -14.29 -8.25 2.54
CA GLN A 45 -13.53 -8.69 3.70
C GLN A 45 -12.40 -7.70 3.97
N PHE A 46 -12.49 -6.94 5.05
CA PHE A 46 -11.38 -6.15 5.55
C PHE A 46 -10.44 -7.01 6.39
N MET A 47 -9.14 -6.91 6.10
CA MET A 47 -8.08 -7.66 6.76
C MET A 47 -6.97 -6.70 7.17
N PRO A 48 -6.93 -6.25 8.44
CA PRO A 48 -5.82 -5.45 8.96
C PRO A 48 -4.53 -6.27 9.04
N TRP A 49 -3.44 -5.63 9.47
CA TRP A 49 -2.16 -6.30 9.69
C TRP A 49 -2.33 -7.53 10.58
N ILE A 50 -1.92 -8.68 10.05
CA ILE A 50 -2.00 -9.97 10.73
C ILE A 50 -0.78 -10.12 11.65
N ASN A 51 -1.04 -10.35 12.93
CA ASN A 51 -0.02 -10.54 13.96
C ASN A 51 -0.40 -11.70 14.90
N ALA A 52 0.42 -11.96 15.92
CA ALA A 52 0.21 -13.11 16.78
C ALA A 52 -1.15 -13.08 17.52
N ASN A 53 -1.66 -11.90 17.86
CA ASN A 53 -2.90 -11.76 18.62
C ASN A 53 -4.16 -12.06 17.80
N ASN A 54 -4.15 -11.68 16.50
CA ASN A 54 -5.31 -11.83 15.62
C ASN A 54 -5.16 -12.96 14.58
N TYR A 55 -4.10 -13.77 14.67
CA TYR A 55 -3.76 -14.78 13.66
C TYR A 55 -4.89 -15.80 13.45
N GLU A 56 -5.39 -16.42 14.51
CA GLU A 56 -6.43 -17.46 14.44
C GLU A 56 -7.73 -16.89 13.83
N GLU A 57 -8.13 -15.70 14.27
CA GLU A 57 -9.31 -15.03 13.74
C GLU A 57 -9.12 -14.65 12.27
N SER A 58 -7.95 -14.15 11.89
CA SER A 58 -7.62 -13.81 10.52
C SER A 58 -7.66 -15.04 9.60
N MET A 59 -7.07 -16.16 10.01
CA MET A 59 -7.10 -17.41 9.25
C MET A 59 -8.52 -17.95 9.11
N ALA A 60 -9.32 -17.86 10.16
CA ALA A 60 -10.73 -18.24 10.12
C ALA A 60 -11.54 -17.34 9.16
N ALA A 61 -11.30 -16.03 9.18
CA ALA A 61 -11.93 -15.09 8.26
C ALA A 61 -11.52 -15.35 6.81
N LEU A 62 -10.22 -15.55 6.51
CA LEU A 62 -9.75 -15.87 5.17
C LEU A 62 -10.40 -17.16 4.63
N SER A 63 -10.60 -18.17 5.48
CA SER A 63 -11.17 -19.46 5.05
C SER A 63 -12.69 -19.46 4.92
N ARG A 64 -13.42 -18.62 5.66
CA ARG A 64 -14.89 -18.69 5.82
C ARG A 64 -15.64 -17.43 5.37
N SER A 65 -14.96 -16.37 4.97
CA SER A 65 -15.60 -15.12 4.55
C SER A 65 -16.68 -15.35 3.49
N PRO A 66 -17.85 -14.73 3.57
CA PRO A 66 -18.84 -14.74 2.50
C PRO A 66 -18.47 -13.78 1.35
N ALA A 67 -17.48 -12.89 1.56
CA ALA A 67 -17.05 -11.90 0.56
C ALA A 67 -16.19 -12.55 -0.54
N GLN A 68 -16.31 -12.00 -1.75
CA GLN A 68 -15.47 -12.34 -2.89
C GLN A 68 -14.36 -11.31 -3.13
N VAL A 69 -14.46 -10.15 -2.46
CA VAL A 69 -13.44 -9.10 -2.50
C VAL A 69 -12.78 -9.01 -1.12
N LEU A 70 -11.46 -8.89 -1.12
CA LEU A 70 -10.67 -8.67 0.08
C LEU A 70 -9.91 -7.34 -0.04
N MET A 71 -9.92 -6.54 1.00
CA MET A 71 -9.07 -5.37 1.15
C MET A 71 -8.25 -5.49 2.44
N GLY A 72 -6.92 -5.41 2.34
CA GLY A 72 -6.07 -5.66 3.48
C GLY A 72 -4.75 -4.92 3.49
N HIS A 73 -3.99 -5.17 4.56
CA HIS A 73 -2.60 -4.76 4.69
C HIS A 73 -1.76 -6.01 4.90
N LEU A 74 -1.35 -6.62 3.79
CA LEU A 74 -0.87 -8.01 3.75
C LEU A 74 0.57 -8.08 3.24
N GLU A 75 1.28 -9.11 3.67
CA GLU A 75 2.61 -9.45 3.17
C GLU A 75 2.57 -10.80 2.47
N VAL A 76 2.30 -10.77 1.15
CA VAL A 76 2.15 -11.98 0.32
C VAL A 76 3.42 -12.22 -0.48
N ASN A 77 3.85 -13.49 -0.51
CA ASN A 77 5.05 -13.92 -1.22
C ASN A 77 4.97 -13.68 -2.75
N GLY A 78 6.10 -13.26 -3.33
CA GLY A 78 6.30 -13.18 -4.77
C GLY A 78 5.92 -11.84 -5.42
N PHE A 79 5.42 -10.86 -4.66
CA PHE A 79 5.16 -9.50 -5.14
C PHE A 79 6.35 -8.56 -4.88
N GLU A 80 6.44 -7.49 -5.66
CA GLU A 80 7.51 -6.50 -5.50
C GLU A 80 7.23 -5.55 -4.34
N MET A 81 8.12 -5.53 -3.35
CA MET A 81 8.11 -4.55 -2.24
C MET A 81 8.52 -3.16 -2.74
N HIS A 82 9.57 -3.14 -3.56
CA HIS A 82 10.12 -2.00 -4.27
C HIS A 82 10.42 -2.43 -5.69
N LYS A 83 10.57 -1.48 -6.61
CA LYS A 83 10.90 -1.74 -8.02
C LYS A 83 12.10 -2.70 -8.14
N GLY A 84 11.87 -3.88 -8.67
CA GLY A 84 12.87 -4.91 -8.87
C GLY A 84 13.22 -5.79 -7.66
N HIS A 85 12.54 -5.62 -6.51
CA HIS A 85 12.80 -6.42 -5.30
C HIS A 85 11.54 -7.13 -4.84
N LYS A 86 11.49 -8.44 -5.08
CA LYS A 86 10.39 -9.31 -4.64
C LYS A 86 10.51 -9.66 -3.17
N SER A 87 9.35 -9.68 -2.49
CA SER A 87 9.23 -10.19 -1.14
C SER A 87 9.24 -11.71 -1.14
N GLU A 88 9.91 -12.30 -0.15
CA GLU A 88 9.75 -13.71 0.23
C GLU A 88 8.58 -13.90 1.20
N GLY A 89 7.79 -12.87 1.46
CA GLY A 89 6.55 -12.70 2.19
C GLY A 89 6.17 -13.72 3.25
N ALA A 90 5.27 -13.30 4.15
CA ALA A 90 4.82 -14.16 5.25
C ALA A 90 3.74 -15.18 4.81
N PHE A 91 2.97 -14.86 3.76
CA PHE A 91 1.82 -15.65 3.34
C PHE A 91 1.95 -16.13 1.90
N ASP A 92 1.53 -17.39 1.66
CA ASP A 92 1.39 -17.95 0.32
C ASP A 92 0.12 -17.42 -0.36
N LYS A 93 0.17 -17.22 -1.68
CA LYS A 93 -0.97 -16.79 -2.50
C LYS A 93 -2.18 -17.71 -2.40
N GLU A 94 -1.95 -19.00 -2.21
CA GLU A 94 -3.02 -20.00 -2.08
C GLU A 94 -4.00 -19.69 -0.96
N LEU A 95 -3.57 -18.97 0.08
CA LEU A 95 -4.43 -18.55 1.18
C LEU A 95 -5.56 -17.62 0.72
N PHE A 96 -5.34 -16.88 -0.37
CA PHE A 96 -6.25 -15.87 -0.89
C PHE A 96 -7.07 -16.33 -2.12
N ARG A 97 -6.85 -17.54 -2.62
CA ARG A 97 -7.43 -18.03 -3.89
C ARG A 97 -8.96 -18.04 -3.93
N ARG A 98 -9.63 -18.02 -2.79
CA ARG A 98 -11.10 -17.99 -2.72
C ARG A 98 -11.71 -16.63 -3.04
N PHE A 99 -10.91 -15.55 -2.98
CA PHE A 99 -11.34 -14.22 -3.33
C PHE A 99 -11.09 -13.97 -4.82
N ASP A 100 -12.06 -13.36 -5.50
CA ASP A 100 -11.91 -12.99 -6.90
C ASP A 100 -10.92 -11.84 -7.06
N LEU A 101 -10.95 -10.88 -6.10
CA LEU A 101 -10.11 -9.70 -6.08
C LEU A 101 -9.56 -9.47 -4.66
N CYS A 102 -8.26 -9.27 -4.57
CA CYS A 102 -7.57 -8.90 -3.33
C CYS A 102 -6.80 -7.59 -3.55
N PHE A 103 -7.13 -6.57 -2.78
CA PHE A 103 -6.43 -5.29 -2.78
C PHE A 103 -5.62 -5.14 -1.50
N SER A 104 -4.32 -4.90 -1.63
CA SER A 104 -3.44 -4.78 -0.47
C SER A 104 -2.62 -3.49 -0.49
N GLY A 105 -2.47 -2.89 0.69
CA GLY A 105 -1.40 -1.97 0.99
C GLY A 105 -0.11 -2.73 1.35
N HIS A 106 0.74 -2.15 2.17
CA HIS A 106 2.03 -2.62 2.67
C HIS A 106 3.20 -2.37 1.71
N PHE A 107 3.18 -2.90 0.49
CA PHE A 107 4.25 -2.65 -0.47
C PHE A 107 4.07 -1.29 -1.15
N HIS A 108 5.17 -0.53 -1.29
CA HIS A 108 5.15 0.81 -1.87
C HIS A 108 5.07 0.78 -3.39
N HIS A 109 5.56 -0.29 -4.01
CA HIS A 109 5.49 -0.48 -5.46
C HIS A 109 4.14 -1.10 -5.85
N LYS A 110 3.53 -0.57 -6.92
CA LYS A 110 2.30 -1.15 -7.49
C LYS A 110 2.66 -2.40 -8.28
N SER A 111 2.12 -3.52 -7.88
CA SER A 111 2.27 -4.80 -8.61
C SER A 111 1.00 -5.64 -8.49
N ASP A 112 0.74 -6.51 -9.47
CA ASP A 112 -0.39 -7.42 -9.43
C ASP A 112 -0.14 -8.70 -10.25
N ASP A 113 -0.99 -9.71 -10.04
CA ASP A 113 -1.02 -10.93 -10.83
C ASP A 113 -2.41 -11.20 -11.46
N GLY A 114 -3.29 -10.21 -11.46
CA GLY A 114 -4.66 -10.30 -11.98
C GLY A 114 -5.70 -10.68 -10.92
N GLN A 115 -5.29 -11.19 -9.74
CA GLN A 115 -6.14 -11.48 -8.60
C GLN A 115 -5.76 -10.64 -7.38
N ILE A 116 -4.48 -10.62 -7.05
CA ILE A 116 -3.93 -9.86 -5.92
C ILE A 116 -3.26 -8.60 -6.46
N TYR A 117 -3.69 -7.45 -5.97
CA TYR A 117 -3.22 -6.13 -6.37
C TYR A 117 -2.59 -5.42 -5.18
N TYR A 118 -1.27 -5.21 -5.21
CA TYR A 118 -0.61 -4.23 -4.35
C TYR A 118 -0.80 -2.85 -4.96
N LEU A 119 -1.51 -1.99 -4.25
CA LEU A 119 -1.93 -0.68 -4.76
C LEU A 119 -0.78 0.33 -4.85
N GLY A 120 0.30 0.08 -4.10
CA GLY A 120 1.39 1.02 -3.95
C GLY A 120 1.03 2.20 -3.04
N THR A 121 1.89 3.21 -3.03
CA THR A 121 1.67 4.44 -2.26
C THR A 121 1.14 5.58 -3.14
N PRO A 122 0.34 6.51 -2.58
CA PRO A 122 -0.23 7.62 -3.35
C PRO A 122 0.80 8.68 -3.74
N TYR A 123 1.96 8.71 -3.08
CA TYR A 123 3.10 9.60 -3.36
C TYR A 123 4.41 8.93 -2.94
N GLU A 124 5.53 9.49 -3.36
CA GLU A 124 6.87 9.03 -2.98
C GLU A 124 7.11 9.31 -1.49
N MET A 125 7.47 8.30 -0.70
CA MET A 125 7.71 8.39 0.74
C MET A 125 9.18 8.30 1.10
N THR A 126 9.95 7.57 0.30
CA THR A 126 11.38 7.31 0.51
C THR A 126 12.16 7.37 -0.81
N TRP A 127 13.49 7.41 -0.74
CA TRP A 127 14.35 7.37 -1.92
C TRP A 127 14.23 6.09 -2.77
N SER A 128 13.72 5.01 -2.20
CA SER A 128 13.41 3.79 -2.97
C SER A 128 12.19 3.95 -3.88
N ASP A 129 11.39 4.98 -3.66
CA ASP A 129 10.22 5.32 -4.49
C ASP A 129 10.58 6.23 -5.69
N TYR A 130 11.83 6.69 -5.79
CA TYR A 130 12.29 7.51 -6.91
C TYR A 130 12.07 6.79 -8.24
N ASP A 131 11.54 7.51 -9.23
CA ASP A 131 11.21 6.99 -10.57
C ASP A 131 10.23 5.79 -10.54
N ASP A 132 9.35 5.78 -9.55
CA ASP A 132 8.27 4.81 -9.42
C ASP A 132 6.93 5.55 -9.45
N ALA A 133 6.12 5.31 -10.48
CA ALA A 133 4.85 6.01 -10.66
C ALA A 133 3.91 5.72 -9.47
N LYS A 134 3.54 6.76 -8.75
CA LYS A 134 2.65 6.71 -7.58
C LYS A 134 1.21 7.08 -7.95
N GLY A 135 0.25 6.81 -7.06
CA GLY A 135 -1.15 7.13 -7.29
C GLY A 135 -2.08 6.44 -6.32
N PHE A 136 -3.37 6.64 -6.54
CA PHE A 136 -4.42 5.96 -5.80
C PHE A 136 -5.38 5.26 -6.75
N HIS A 137 -6.31 4.48 -6.19
CA HIS A 137 -7.23 3.69 -6.99
C HIS A 137 -8.67 3.97 -6.57
N ILE A 138 -9.57 3.87 -7.55
CA ILE A 138 -11.01 3.90 -7.37
C ILE A 138 -11.50 2.50 -7.73
N PHE A 139 -12.24 1.88 -6.82
CA PHE A 139 -12.86 0.58 -7.04
C PHE A 139 -14.37 0.76 -7.22
N ASP A 140 -14.87 0.42 -8.41
CA ASP A 140 -16.31 0.36 -8.71
C ASP A 140 -16.87 -0.97 -8.18
N THR A 141 -17.69 -0.89 -7.15
CA THR A 141 -18.25 -2.08 -6.48
C THR A 141 -19.29 -2.82 -7.32
N GLU A 142 -19.98 -2.14 -8.24
CA GLU A 142 -20.98 -2.73 -9.14
C GLU A 142 -20.31 -3.47 -10.30
N LYS A 143 -19.36 -2.81 -10.98
CA LYS A 143 -18.63 -3.38 -12.12
C LYS A 143 -17.46 -4.27 -11.71
N ARG A 144 -16.99 -4.13 -10.46
CA ARG A 144 -15.77 -4.77 -9.93
C ARG A 144 -14.52 -4.39 -10.72
N GLU A 145 -14.45 -3.15 -11.14
CA GLU A 145 -13.33 -2.59 -11.88
C GLU A 145 -12.47 -1.70 -10.99
N LEU A 146 -11.16 -1.79 -11.17
CA LEU A 146 -10.18 -0.98 -10.47
C LEU A 146 -9.56 0.03 -11.42
N GLU A 147 -9.84 1.31 -11.20
CA GLU A 147 -9.22 2.42 -11.93
C GLU A 147 -8.06 3.00 -11.14
N ARG A 148 -6.92 3.19 -11.80
CA ARG A 148 -5.75 3.84 -11.20
C ARG A 148 -5.66 5.30 -11.62
N ILE A 149 -5.57 6.19 -10.66
CA ILE A 149 -5.30 7.61 -10.85
C ILE A 149 -3.85 7.89 -10.49
N VAL A 150 -3.05 8.20 -11.50
CA VAL A 150 -1.61 8.46 -11.32
C VAL A 150 -1.40 9.85 -10.71
N ASN A 151 -0.57 9.93 -9.69
CA ASN A 151 -0.13 11.21 -9.11
C ASN A 151 0.95 11.82 -10.03
N PRO A 152 0.72 13.02 -10.59
CA PRO A 152 1.71 13.68 -11.45
C PRO A 152 2.86 14.33 -10.67
N TYR A 153 2.76 14.43 -9.35
CA TYR A 153 3.75 15.10 -8.51
C TYR A 153 4.80 14.13 -8.00
N THR A 154 6.07 14.52 -8.10
CA THR A 154 7.23 13.80 -7.55
C THR A 154 7.89 14.61 -6.46
N LEU A 155 8.36 13.94 -5.41
CA LEU A 155 9.09 14.56 -4.30
C LEU A 155 10.60 14.42 -4.42
N PHE A 156 11.07 13.34 -5.04
CA PHE A 156 12.49 13.02 -5.15
C PHE A 156 13.01 13.27 -6.56
N GLU A 157 14.21 13.83 -6.64
CA GLU A 157 14.90 14.11 -7.92
C GLU A 157 16.37 13.74 -7.79
N LYS A 158 16.94 13.11 -8.83
CA LYS A 158 18.37 12.82 -8.91
C LYS A 158 18.98 13.64 -10.03
N ILE A 159 20.03 14.36 -9.72
CA ILE A 159 20.83 15.10 -10.69
C ILE A 159 22.18 14.41 -10.81
N TYR A 160 22.50 13.96 -12.00
CA TYR A 160 23.83 13.46 -12.34
C TYR A 160 24.66 14.64 -12.80
N TYR A 161 25.64 15.02 -11.96
CA TYR A 161 26.47 16.19 -12.17
C TYR A 161 27.85 15.77 -12.75
N ASP A 162 28.19 16.35 -13.89
CA ASP A 162 29.51 16.18 -14.53
C ASP A 162 29.93 17.50 -15.15
N ASP A 163 30.75 18.27 -14.43
CA ASP A 163 31.27 19.58 -14.88
C ASP A 163 32.44 19.48 -15.90
N THR A 164 32.89 18.28 -16.20
CA THR A 164 33.85 18.07 -17.28
C THR A 164 33.20 18.15 -18.66
N THR A 165 31.89 17.91 -18.75
CA THR A 165 31.14 17.85 -20.00
C THR A 165 30.06 18.91 -20.12
N THR A 166 29.59 19.50 -19.00
CA THR A 166 28.44 20.40 -18.95
C THR A 166 28.73 21.64 -18.12
N ASP A 167 28.45 22.83 -18.66
CA ASP A 167 28.46 24.08 -17.90
C ASP A 167 27.13 24.29 -17.19
N TYR A 168 27.13 24.24 -15.86
CA TYR A 168 25.95 24.42 -15.01
C TYR A 168 25.77 25.86 -14.49
N THR A 169 26.60 26.82 -14.92
CA THR A 169 26.63 28.20 -14.38
C THR A 169 25.24 28.88 -14.48
N ASN A 170 24.48 28.57 -15.52
CA ASN A 170 23.16 29.16 -15.79
C ASN A 170 22.03 28.13 -15.70
N GLU A 171 22.21 27.01 -14.98
CA GLU A 171 21.18 25.98 -14.83
C GLU A 171 19.95 26.54 -14.11
N ASP A 172 18.77 26.37 -14.68
CA ASP A 172 17.51 26.73 -14.04
C ASP A 172 17.17 25.72 -12.94
N VAL A 173 17.39 26.12 -11.70
CA VAL A 173 17.09 25.32 -10.50
C VAL A 173 15.64 25.44 -10.04
N SER A 174 14.82 26.27 -10.66
CA SER A 174 13.41 26.48 -10.27
C SER A 174 12.58 25.20 -10.37
N LYS A 175 12.91 24.30 -11.30
CA LYS A 175 12.29 22.98 -11.49
C LYS A 175 12.46 22.04 -10.30
N TYR A 176 13.43 22.31 -9.41
CA TYR A 176 13.72 21.53 -8.22
C TYR A 176 13.09 22.09 -6.95
N LYS A 177 12.36 23.21 -7.08
CA LYS A 177 11.68 23.82 -5.93
C LYS A 177 10.70 22.82 -5.30
N GLU A 178 10.71 22.76 -3.96
CA GLU A 178 9.87 21.88 -3.16
C GLU A 178 10.13 20.37 -3.36
N LYS A 179 11.32 20.01 -3.90
CA LYS A 179 11.76 18.64 -4.05
C LYS A 179 12.96 18.32 -3.16
N TYR A 180 13.09 17.05 -2.83
CA TYR A 180 14.31 16.50 -2.26
C TYR A 180 15.25 16.12 -3.40
N VAL A 181 16.37 16.83 -3.51
CA VAL A 181 17.33 16.64 -4.61
C VAL A 181 18.55 15.89 -4.12
N LYS A 182 18.92 14.83 -4.83
CA LYS A 182 20.18 14.11 -4.63
C LYS A 182 21.12 14.39 -5.79
N LEU A 183 22.22 15.07 -5.49
CA LEU A 183 23.30 15.27 -6.46
C LEU A 183 24.22 14.05 -6.46
N ILE A 184 24.48 13.51 -7.63
CA ILE A 184 25.38 12.38 -7.87
C ILE A 184 26.52 12.91 -8.76
N VAL A 185 27.74 12.89 -8.22
CA VAL A 185 28.98 13.37 -8.85
C VAL A 185 29.80 12.18 -9.30
#